data_c23c0d645affbca12fd22222fdea5987
#
_entry.id   c23c0d645affbca12fd22222fdea5987
#
_cell.length_a   1.000
_cell.length_b   1.000
_cell.length_c   1.000
_cell.angle_alpha   90.00
_cell.angle_beta   90.00
_cell.angle_gamma   90.00
#
_symmetry.space_group_name_H-M   'P 1'
#
loop_
_entity.id
_entity.type
_entity.pdbx_description
1 polymer ?
#
loop_
_entity_poly.entity_id
_entity_poly.type
_entity_poly.pdbx_seq_one_letter_code
_entity_poly.pdbx_strand_id
1 'polypeptide(L)'
;MAKLVLAGLMCSLLMVPSARAQVTIDVAKITCEQYISWSITDPRNIVLWLHGYYNGKRNNTLIDQETLKEDAAKLRTYCTSNRASTVMHAVETVGLR
;
A
#
# COMPACT_ATOMS: atom_id res chain seq x y z
N MET A 1 10.05 -39.27 51.82
CA MET A 1 10.53 -38.78 51.27
C MET A 1 10.13 -38.18 50.18
N ALA A 2 9.75 -37.41 49.99
CA ALA A 2 9.27 -36.70 49.11
C ALA A 2 9.88 -36.43 47.99
N LYS A 3 9.71 -36.57 47.08
CA LYS A 3 10.17 -36.30 46.09
C LYS A 3 9.63 -35.51 45.30
N LEU A 4 9.66 -34.63 45.18
CA LEU A 4 9.26 -33.80 44.47
C LEU A 4 9.49 -33.74 43.30
N VAL A 5 9.10 -33.80 42.62
CA VAL A 5 9.19 -33.76 41.54
C VAL A 5 8.77 -32.76 40.91
N LEU A 6 9.20 -32.06 40.69
CA LEU A 6 8.92 -31.16 40.06
C LEU A 6 8.84 -31.26 38.87
N ALA A 7 8.16 -31.37 38.48
CA ALA A 7 7.84 -31.34 37.35
C ALA A 7 8.12 -30.25 36.69
N GLY A 8 8.91 -30.29 36.16
CA GLY A 8 9.28 -29.30 35.49
C GLY A 8 8.33 -28.89 34.55
N LEU A 9 7.81 -27.96 34.82
CA LEU A 9 7.02 -27.54 34.15
C LEU A 9 7.52 -27.03 33.02
N MET A 10 7.51 -27.49 32.13
CA MET A 10 7.88 -27.10 31.05
C MET A 10 6.97 -26.24 30.52
N CYS A 11 7.04 -25.17 30.76
CA CYS A 11 6.43 -24.18 30.06
C CYS A 11 6.99 -24.22 28.75
N SER A 12 6.52 -25.04 27.99
CA SER A 12 6.92 -24.93 26.73
C SER A 12 6.27 -23.73 26.23
N LEU A 13 6.95 -22.74 26.26
CA LEU A 13 6.54 -21.62 25.72
C LEU A 13 6.46 -21.82 24.34
N LEU A 14 5.37 -22.05 23.90
CA LEU A 14 5.13 -22.05 22.57
C LEU A 14 5.19 -20.70 22.12
N MET A 15 6.27 -20.30 21.75
CA MET A 15 6.38 -19.14 21.10
C MET A 15 5.79 -19.36 19.81
N VAL A 16 4.60 -19.09 19.68
CA VAL A 16 3.99 -19.02 18.42
C VAL A 16 4.61 -17.83 17.74
N PRO A 17 5.34 -18.01 16.70
CA PRO A 17 5.85 -16.89 15.98
C PRO A 17 4.64 -16.18 15.44
N SER A 18 4.49 -14.97 15.82
CA SER A 18 3.45 -14.20 15.24
C SER A 18 3.74 -14.17 13.76
N ALA A 19 3.01 -14.95 13.04
CA ALA A 19 3.13 -14.89 11.61
C ALA A 19 2.57 -13.56 11.19
N ARG A 20 3.42 -12.63 10.99
CA ARG A 20 2.98 -11.44 10.35
C ARG A 20 2.78 -11.81 8.91
N ALA A 21 1.55 -11.87 8.53
CA ALA A 21 1.25 -12.02 7.13
C ALA A 21 1.86 -10.82 6.42
N GLN A 22 2.79 -11.06 5.54
CA GLN A 22 3.29 -10.01 4.70
C GLN A 22 2.17 -9.66 3.74
N VAL A 23 1.73 -8.44 3.78
CA VAL A 23 0.74 -7.97 2.84
C VAL A 23 1.48 -7.42 1.64
N THR A 24 1.34 -8.10 0.54
CA THR A 24 1.92 -7.64 -0.71
C THR A 24 0.82 -6.95 -1.51
N ILE A 25 1.10 -5.74 -1.94
CA ILE A 25 0.15 -4.96 -2.73
C ILE A 25 0.68 -4.84 -4.14
N ASP A 26 -0.11 -5.28 -5.11
CA ASP A 26 0.22 -5.09 -6.51
C ASP A 26 -0.52 -3.84 -7.00
N VAL A 27 0.20 -2.75 -7.18
CA VAL A 27 -0.40 -1.48 -7.56
C VAL A 27 -1.10 -1.56 -8.91
N ALA A 28 -0.64 -2.42 -9.80
CA ALA A 28 -1.27 -2.59 -11.11
C ALA A 28 -2.71 -3.11 -11.01
N LYS A 29 -3.06 -3.73 -9.89
CA LYS A 29 -4.38 -4.30 -9.68
C LYS A 29 -5.29 -3.45 -8.83
N ILE A 30 -4.82 -2.33 -8.31
CA ILE A 30 -5.64 -1.46 -7.48
C ILE A 30 -6.65 -0.74 -8.35
N THR A 31 -7.93 -0.84 -7.97
CA THR A 31 -9.00 -0.12 -8.65
C THR A 31 -9.17 1.28 -8.06
N CYS A 32 -9.79 2.15 -8.85
CA CYS A 32 -10.17 3.46 -8.38
C CYS A 32 -11.05 3.38 -7.12
N GLU A 33 -11.98 2.43 -7.08
CA GLU A 33 -12.82 2.23 -5.91
C GLU A 33 -11.99 1.94 -4.66
N GLN A 34 -11.00 1.06 -4.79
CA GLN A 34 -10.12 0.72 -3.67
C GLN A 34 -9.26 1.90 -3.25
N TYR A 35 -8.84 2.72 -4.21
CA TYR A 35 -8.04 3.90 -3.94
C TYR A 35 -8.83 4.92 -3.14
N ILE A 36 -10.03 5.27 -3.58
CA ILE A 36 -10.80 6.32 -2.91
C ILE A 36 -11.42 5.87 -1.59
N SER A 37 -11.61 4.56 -1.40
CA SER A 37 -12.22 4.03 -0.18
C SER A 37 -11.21 3.69 0.91
N TRP A 38 -9.92 3.87 0.64
CA TRP A 38 -8.83 3.54 1.58
C TRP A 38 -8.79 2.06 1.95
N SER A 39 -9.37 1.20 1.13
CA SER A 39 -9.52 -0.21 1.50
C SER A 39 -8.23 -1.02 1.39
N ILE A 40 -7.25 -0.54 0.64
CA ILE A 40 -5.97 -1.25 0.48
C ILE A 40 -4.90 -0.64 1.38
N THR A 41 -4.72 0.66 1.28
CA THR A 41 -3.73 1.41 2.06
C THR A 41 -4.10 2.89 1.97
N ASP A 42 -3.36 3.72 2.69
CA ASP A 42 -3.52 5.16 2.58
C ASP A 42 -3.27 5.58 1.14
N PRO A 43 -4.20 6.28 0.49
CA PRO A 43 -4.03 6.73 -0.89
C PRO A 43 -2.74 7.50 -1.15
N ARG A 44 -2.20 8.18 -0.15
CA ARG A 44 -0.94 8.90 -0.31
C ARG A 44 0.22 7.97 -0.67
N ASN A 45 0.20 6.75 -0.14
CA ASN A 45 1.23 5.77 -0.47
C ASN A 45 1.11 5.33 -1.93
N ILE A 46 -0.11 5.19 -2.41
CA ILE A 46 -0.37 4.80 -3.80
C ILE A 46 0.08 5.90 -4.75
N VAL A 47 -0.28 7.14 -4.46
CA VAL A 47 0.11 8.29 -5.30
C VAL A 47 1.63 8.45 -5.34
N LEU A 48 2.28 8.33 -4.20
CA LEU A 48 3.73 8.45 -4.15
C LEU A 48 4.41 7.35 -4.96
N TRP A 49 3.91 6.13 -4.86
CA TRP A 49 4.43 5.02 -5.64
C TRP A 49 4.25 5.28 -7.14
N LEU A 50 3.06 5.73 -7.55
CA LEU A 50 2.77 6.03 -8.95
C LEU A 50 3.67 7.14 -9.48
N HIS A 51 3.88 8.17 -8.67
CA HIS A 51 4.78 9.26 -9.01
C HIS A 51 6.20 8.74 -9.26
N GLY A 52 6.71 7.91 -8.35
CA GLY A 52 8.04 7.33 -8.49
C GLY A 52 8.15 6.42 -9.70
N TYR A 53 7.12 5.63 -9.95
CA TYR A 53 7.10 4.71 -11.07
C TYR A 53 7.18 5.45 -12.41
N TYR A 54 6.30 6.42 -12.62
CA TYR A 54 6.25 7.14 -13.90
C TYR A 54 7.41 8.11 -14.06
N ASN A 55 7.81 8.80 -13.00
CA ASN A 55 8.97 9.69 -13.07
C ASN A 55 10.27 8.91 -13.23
N GLY A 56 10.36 7.73 -12.64
CA GLY A 56 11.51 6.86 -12.80
C GLY A 56 11.73 6.45 -14.26
N LYS A 57 10.63 6.22 -14.99
CA LYS A 57 10.73 5.91 -16.41
C LYS A 57 11.31 7.06 -17.23
N ARG A 58 11.20 8.28 -16.74
CA ARG A 58 11.75 9.47 -17.39
C ARG A 58 13.08 9.89 -16.78
N ASN A 59 13.64 9.06 -15.94
CA ASN A 59 14.88 9.36 -15.21
C ASN A 59 14.77 10.62 -14.35
N ASN A 60 13.57 10.93 -13.89
CA ASN A 60 13.35 12.06 -13.02
C ASN A 60 13.29 11.57 -11.58
N THR A 61 14.25 11.97 -10.77
CA THR A 61 14.35 11.54 -9.38
C THR A 61 13.84 12.59 -8.39
N LEU A 62 13.31 13.70 -8.90
CA LEU A 62 12.85 14.78 -8.05
C LEU A 62 11.40 14.61 -7.66
N ILE A 63 11.07 15.01 -6.46
CA ILE A 63 9.70 15.06 -5.99
C ILE A 63 9.37 16.51 -5.72
N ASP A 64 8.40 17.05 -6.47
CA ASP A 64 7.85 18.36 -6.20
C ASP A 64 6.58 18.14 -5.41
N GLN A 65 6.55 18.57 -4.16
CA GLN A 65 5.42 18.27 -3.29
C GLN A 65 4.13 18.95 -3.74
N GLU A 66 4.22 20.12 -4.34
CA GLU A 66 3.03 20.80 -4.85
C GLU A 66 2.43 20.05 -6.03
N THR A 67 3.28 19.64 -6.96
CA THR A 67 2.86 18.82 -8.09
C THR A 67 2.26 17.50 -7.62
N LEU A 68 2.85 16.90 -6.59
CA LEU A 68 2.34 15.66 -6.03
C LEU A 68 0.91 15.82 -5.51
N LYS A 69 0.61 16.94 -4.83
CA LYS A 69 -0.73 17.25 -4.36
C LYS A 69 -1.70 17.44 -5.51
N GLU A 70 -1.29 18.17 -6.53
CA GLU A 70 -2.13 18.42 -7.69
C GLU A 70 -2.46 17.13 -8.42
N ASP A 71 -1.48 16.26 -8.58
CA ASP A 71 -1.68 14.99 -9.25
C ASP A 71 -2.57 14.06 -8.43
N ALA A 72 -2.43 14.10 -7.10
CA ALA A 72 -3.32 13.34 -6.23
C ALA A 72 -4.78 13.81 -6.38
N ALA A 73 -5.00 15.11 -6.49
CA ALA A 73 -6.33 15.68 -6.68
C ALA A 73 -6.92 15.27 -8.02
N LYS A 74 -6.11 15.28 -9.08
CA LYS A 74 -6.56 14.85 -10.41
C LYS A 74 -6.95 13.39 -10.40
N LEU A 75 -6.13 12.55 -9.79
CA LEU A 75 -6.38 11.12 -9.71
C LEU A 75 -7.68 10.86 -8.94
N ARG A 76 -7.86 11.56 -7.83
CA ARG A 76 -9.06 11.41 -7.02
C ARG A 76 -10.32 11.80 -7.81
N THR A 77 -10.26 12.91 -8.51
CA THR A 77 -11.39 13.38 -9.32
C THR A 77 -11.76 12.36 -10.40
N TYR A 78 -10.76 11.86 -11.11
CA TYR A 78 -10.99 10.84 -12.12
C TYR A 78 -11.58 9.56 -11.51
N CYS A 79 -10.98 9.09 -10.43
CA CYS A 79 -11.40 7.85 -9.80
C CYS A 79 -12.81 7.92 -9.22
N THR A 80 -13.23 9.10 -8.76
CA THR A 80 -14.59 9.28 -8.24
C THR A 80 -15.63 9.00 -9.32
N SER A 81 -15.33 9.33 -10.56
CA SER A 81 -16.24 9.10 -11.68
C SER A 81 -15.96 7.82 -12.45
N ASN A 82 -14.88 7.10 -12.14
CA ASN A 82 -14.45 5.91 -12.88
C ASN A 82 -13.99 4.82 -11.93
N ARG A 83 -14.90 4.42 -11.06
CA ARG A 83 -14.55 3.53 -9.94
C ARG A 83 -14.05 2.15 -10.35
N ALA A 84 -14.48 1.66 -11.50
CA ALA A 84 -14.08 0.34 -12.01
C ALA A 84 -12.71 0.38 -12.72
N SER A 85 -12.19 1.56 -13.01
CA SER A 85 -10.88 1.71 -13.65
C SER A 85 -9.78 1.33 -12.68
N THR A 86 -8.63 0.92 -13.19
CA THR A 86 -7.44 0.77 -12.34
C THR A 86 -6.79 2.13 -12.12
N VAL A 87 -6.07 2.27 -11.02
CA VAL A 87 -5.35 3.53 -10.75
C VAL A 87 -4.28 3.79 -11.80
N MET A 88 -3.65 2.75 -12.34
CA MET A 88 -2.65 2.95 -13.39
C MET A 88 -3.28 3.46 -14.68
N HIS A 89 -4.43 2.93 -15.06
CA HIS A 89 -5.15 3.43 -16.22
C HIS A 89 -5.59 4.89 -15.99
N ALA A 90 -6.03 5.20 -14.78
CA ALA A 90 -6.42 6.56 -14.43
C ALA A 90 -5.25 7.52 -14.59
N VAL A 91 -4.07 7.15 -14.11
CA VAL A 91 -2.87 7.97 -14.23
C VAL A 91 -2.51 8.18 -15.70
N GLU A 92 -2.60 7.14 -16.50
CA GLU A 92 -2.30 7.25 -17.92
C GLU A 92 -3.29 8.16 -18.64
N THR A 93 -4.51 8.24 -18.14
CA THR A 93 -5.56 9.09 -18.72
C THR A 93 -5.40 10.54 -18.32
N VAL A 94 -5.17 10.82 -17.03
CA VAL A 94 -5.07 12.21 -16.56
C VAL A 94 -3.67 12.79 -16.65
N GLY A 95 -2.66 11.94 -16.72
CA GLY A 95 -1.26 12.35 -16.75
C GLY A 95 -0.76 12.80 -15.38
N LEU A 96 0.38 12.27 -14.96
CA LEU A 96 1.11 12.78 -13.80
C LEU A 96 2.30 13.60 -14.29
N ARG A 97 2.59 14.69 -13.59
CA ARG A 97 3.73 15.51 -13.95
C ARG A 97 4.98 15.07 -13.26
#